data_e04a4e8ffb092586d4f3fd9d6cc84b9e
#
_entry.id   e04a4e8ffb092586d4f3fd9d6cc84b9e
#
_cell.length_a   1.000
_cell.length_b   1.000
_cell.length_c   1.000
_cell.angle_alpha   90.00
_cell.angle_beta   90.00
_cell.angle_gamma   90.00
#
_symmetry.space_group_name_H-M   'P 1'
#
loop_
_entity.id
_entity.type
_entity.pdbx_description
1 polymer ?
#
loop_
_entity_poly.entity_id
_entity_poly.type
_entity_poly.pdbx_seq_one_letter_code
_entity_poly.pdbx_strand_id
1 'polypeptide(L)'
;MSAHPRPSLRERKFAKTRLALAEAASDHLEAAPLESLSVRSLCERVQISEATFFNYFPKKEDLVIYLDRLWTLELNWYGQQAMQQHRGLAVIESLFRYTSIQIQKKPGLMGEIIAHEARSRERQQGPEITQAERMLAFSDLDGIESSPDDSLEGLLRDSLQAAIEQGELPENSAISAAMVGLVSIFYGVPLALQHSNPAAIAAMYRQQLELLWSGLRVAAAE
;
A
#
# COMPACT_ATOMS: atom_id res chain seq x y z
N MET A 1 -7.14 -6.15 -26.40
CA MET A 1 -7.49 -6.62 -25.03
C MET A 1 -7.18 -8.11 -24.98
N SER A 2 -6.01 -8.50 -24.45
CA SER A 2 -5.66 -9.90 -24.26
C SER A 2 -6.43 -10.43 -23.05
N ALA A 3 -7.41 -11.31 -23.31
CA ALA A 3 -8.11 -11.99 -22.23
C ALA A 3 -7.09 -12.87 -21.47
N HIS A 4 -6.76 -12.52 -20.26
CA HIS A 4 -5.94 -13.38 -19.40
C HIS A 4 -6.68 -14.70 -19.18
N PRO A 5 -5.99 -15.86 -19.28
CA PRO A 5 -6.64 -17.16 -19.08
C PRO A 5 -7.21 -17.22 -17.66
N ARG A 6 -8.43 -17.75 -17.52
CA ARG A 6 -9.05 -17.92 -16.21
C ARG A 6 -8.20 -18.85 -15.33
N PRO A 7 -7.91 -18.46 -14.07
CA PRO A 7 -7.12 -19.29 -13.16
C PRO A 7 -7.76 -20.68 -12.98
N SER A 8 -6.91 -21.71 -12.96
CA SER A 8 -7.31 -23.10 -12.70
C SER A 8 -7.95 -23.27 -11.32
N LEU A 9 -8.63 -24.40 -11.09
CA LEU A 9 -9.21 -24.70 -9.78
C LEU A 9 -8.15 -24.77 -8.68
N ARG A 10 -6.92 -25.26 -9.00
CA ARG A 10 -5.80 -25.33 -8.05
C ARG A 10 -5.32 -23.93 -7.67
N GLU A 11 -5.12 -23.05 -8.64
CA GLU A 11 -4.72 -21.66 -8.40
C GLU A 11 -5.76 -20.90 -7.58
N ARG A 12 -7.05 -21.07 -7.88
CA ARG A 12 -8.13 -20.46 -7.10
C ARG A 12 -8.19 -20.97 -5.66
N LYS A 13 -7.97 -22.26 -5.41
CA LYS A 13 -7.90 -22.81 -4.05
C LYS A 13 -6.69 -22.27 -3.30
N PHE A 14 -5.53 -22.21 -3.94
CA PHE A 14 -4.32 -21.62 -3.38
C PHE A 14 -4.56 -20.16 -2.98
N ALA A 15 -5.06 -19.35 -3.90
CA ALA A 15 -5.36 -17.95 -3.67
C ALA A 15 -6.37 -17.73 -2.53
N LYS A 16 -7.47 -18.49 -2.50
CA LYS A 16 -8.46 -18.42 -1.42
C LYS A 16 -7.86 -18.68 -0.05
N THR A 17 -6.99 -19.68 0.06
CA THR A 17 -6.36 -20.01 1.36
C THR A 17 -5.39 -18.92 1.81
N ARG A 18 -4.55 -18.41 0.91
CA ARG A 18 -3.63 -17.31 1.24
C ARG A 18 -4.36 -16.03 1.65
N LEU A 19 -5.39 -15.66 0.89
CA LEU A 19 -6.21 -14.48 1.21
C LEU A 19 -6.95 -14.66 2.54
N ALA A 20 -7.48 -15.85 2.84
CA ALA A 20 -8.12 -16.12 4.13
C ALA A 20 -7.12 -16.02 5.30
N LEU A 21 -5.88 -16.48 5.13
CA LEU A 21 -4.80 -16.29 6.11
C LEU A 21 -4.44 -14.82 6.31
N ALA A 22 -4.32 -14.06 5.22
CA ALA A 22 -4.04 -12.64 5.26
C ALA A 22 -5.16 -11.84 5.94
N GLU A 23 -6.43 -12.15 5.64
CA GLU A 23 -7.58 -11.55 6.30
C GLU A 23 -7.60 -11.84 7.80
N ALA A 24 -7.41 -13.11 8.19
CA ALA A 24 -7.35 -13.51 9.60
C ALA A 24 -6.18 -12.84 10.35
N ALA A 25 -5.02 -12.65 9.68
CA ALA A 25 -3.90 -11.91 10.23
C ALA A 25 -4.22 -10.42 10.35
N SER A 26 -4.79 -9.80 9.31
CA SER A 26 -5.21 -8.40 9.33
C SER A 26 -6.18 -8.10 10.48
N ASP A 27 -7.15 -8.99 10.72
CA ASP A 27 -8.09 -8.84 11.86
C ASP A 27 -7.38 -8.92 13.22
N HIS A 28 -6.36 -9.80 13.35
CA HIS A 28 -5.56 -9.87 14.56
C HIS A 28 -4.78 -8.57 14.79
N LEU A 29 -4.17 -8.01 13.72
CA LEU A 29 -3.34 -6.81 13.79
C LEU A 29 -4.14 -5.55 14.19
N GLU A 30 -5.46 -5.54 14.04
CA GLU A 30 -6.29 -4.46 14.58
C GLU A 30 -6.39 -4.47 16.11
N ALA A 31 -6.17 -5.61 16.75
CA ALA A 31 -6.30 -5.78 18.20
C ALA A 31 -4.96 -5.96 18.92
N ALA A 32 -3.94 -6.47 18.24
CA ALA A 32 -2.67 -6.87 18.85
C ALA A 32 -1.52 -6.94 17.84
N PRO A 33 -0.26 -6.76 18.28
CA PRO A 33 0.90 -6.76 17.38
C PRO A 33 1.19 -8.14 16.80
N LEU A 34 1.95 -8.17 15.70
CA LEU A 34 2.35 -9.39 14.99
C LEU A 34 3.07 -10.38 15.90
N GLU A 35 3.87 -9.92 16.86
CA GLU A 35 4.60 -10.77 17.80
C GLU A 35 3.67 -11.71 18.56
N SER A 36 2.48 -11.23 18.93
CA SER A 36 1.46 -12.02 19.66
C SER A 36 0.64 -12.96 18.77
N LEU A 37 0.76 -12.84 17.45
CA LEU A 37 0.03 -13.69 16.51
C LEU A 37 0.49 -15.13 16.59
N SER A 38 -0.44 -16.04 16.89
CA SER A 38 -0.23 -17.49 16.89
C SER A 38 -0.54 -18.08 15.51
N VAL A 39 0.46 -18.67 14.86
CA VAL A 39 0.28 -19.42 13.61
C VAL A 39 -0.75 -20.53 13.77
N ARG A 40 -0.72 -21.25 14.91
CA ARG A 40 -1.70 -22.30 15.22
C ARG A 40 -3.13 -21.76 15.24
N SER A 41 -3.36 -20.63 15.89
CA SER A 41 -4.69 -20.01 15.96
C SER A 41 -5.19 -19.55 14.57
N LEU A 42 -4.29 -19.01 13.73
CA LEU A 42 -4.63 -18.71 12.33
C LEU A 42 -5.02 -19.96 11.55
N CYS A 43 -4.24 -21.05 11.71
CA CYS A 43 -4.49 -22.31 11.01
C CYS A 43 -5.83 -22.92 11.43
N GLU A 44 -6.16 -22.87 12.71
CA GLU A 44 -7.45 -23.35 13.25
C GLU A 44 -8.61 -22.52 12.66
N ARG A 45 -8.47 -21.21 12.59
CA ARG A 45 -9.49 -20.29 12.01
C ARG A 45 -9.72 -20.55 10.50
N VAL A 46 -8.65 -20.82 9.75
CA VAL A 46 -8.72 -21.06 8.29
C VAL A 46 -8.89 -22.54 7.94
N GLN A 47 -8.90 -23.42 8.95
CA GLN A 47 -9.07 -24.88 8.82
C GLN A 47 -7.97 -25.55 7.96
N ILE A 48 -6.71 -25.19 8.23
CA ILE A 48 -5.53 -25.81 7.60
C ILE A 48 -4.54 -26.29 8.66
N SER A 49 -3.56 -27.10 8.25
CA SER A 49 -2.43 -27.47 9.13
C SER A 49 -1.35 -26.39 9.17
N GLU A 50 -0.56 -26.34 10.23
CA GLU A 50 0.62 -25.46 10.32
C GLU A 50 1.64 -25.76 9.19
N ALA A 51 1.81 -27.03 8.82
CA ALA A 51 2.64 -27.39 7.66
C ALA A 51 2.13 -26.76 6.35
N THR A 52 0.81 -26.66 6.18
CA THR A 52 0.19 -25.97 5.06
C THR A 52 0.45 -24.47 5.11
N PHE A 53 0.36 -23.86 6.30
CA PHE A 53 0.70 -22.44 6.49
C PHE A 53 2.13 -22.15 6.02
N PHE A 54 3.12 -22.91 6.49
CA PHE A 54 4.53 -22.66 6.13
C PHE A 54 4.86 -22.94 4.66
N ASN A 55 4.00 -23.66 3.93
CA ASN A 55 4.08 -23.75 2.46
C ASN A 55 3.62 -22.46 1.76
N TYR A 56 2.74 -21.67 2.39
CA TYR A 56 2.27 -20.38 1.87
C TYR A 56 3.13 -19.19 2.32
N PHE A 57 3.53 -19.21 3.57
CA PHE A 57 4.29 -18.16 4.25
C PHE A 57 5.42 -18.82 5.06
N PRO A 58 6.65 -18.89 4.52
CA PRO A 58 7.80 -19.48 5.20
C PRO A 58 8.08 -18.91 6.59
N LYS A 59 7.71 -17.64 6.80
CA LYS A 59 7.79 -16.94 8.09
C LYS A 59 6.45 -16.24 8.34
N LYS A 60 6.12 -16.00 9.62
CA LYS A 60 4.90 -15.27 9.95
C LYS A 60 4.97 -13.79 9.54
N GLU A 61 6.16 -13.21 9.50
CA GLU A 61 6.44 -11.86 9.01
C GLU A 61 6.06 -11.68 7.54
N ASP A 62 6.13 -12.75 6.74
CA ASP A 62 5.72 -12.73 5.33
C ASP A 62 4.25 -12.38 5.13
N LEU A 63 3.42 -12.54 6.18
CA LEU A 63 2.02 -12.08 6.17
C LEU A 63 1.92 -10.56 6.09
N VAL A 64 2.75 -9.82 6.85
CA VAL A 64 2.74 -8.34 6.82
C VAL A 64 3.22 -7.86 5.45
N ILE A 65 4.29 -8.45 4.93
CA ILE A 65 4.81 -8.11 3.59
C ILE A 65 3.75 -8.41 2.52
N TYR A 66 3.03 -9.52 2.63
CA TYR A 66 1.98 -9.87 1.68
C TYR A 66 0.78 -8.90 1.78
N LEU A 67 0.38 -8.50 2.97
CA LEU A 67 -0.67 -7.50 3.19
C LEU A 67 -0.27 -6.13 2.66
N ASP A 68 0.99 -5.71 2.87
CA ASP A 68 1.53 -4.47 2.31
C ASP A 68 1.52 -4.49 0.78
N ARG A 69 1.92 -5.61 0.15
CA ARG A 69 1.86 -5.76 -1.31
C ARG A 69 0.44 -5.74 -1.86
N LEU A 70 -0.53 -6.38 -1.18
CA LEU A 70 -1.94 -6.29 -1.56
C LEU A 70 -2.43 -4.84 -1.50
N TRP A 71 -2.06 -4.13 -0.47
CA TRP A 71 -2.40 -2.71 -0.35
C TRP A 71 -1.70 -1.85 -1.40
N THR A 72 -0.41 -2.08 -1.66
CA THR A 72 0.34 -1.40 -2.74
C THR A 72 -0.29 -1.64 -4.12
N LEU A 73 -0.74 -2.86 -4.40
CA LEU A 73 -1.47 -3.20 -5.61
C LEU A 73 -2.76 -2.37 -5.75
N GLU A 74 -3.56 -2.30 -4.69
CA GLU A 74 -4.80 -1.51 -4.65
C GLU A 74 -4.52 -0.01 -4.83
N LEU A 75 -3.47 0.52 -4.17
CA LEU A 75 -3.06 1.91 -4.29
C LEU A 75 -2.58 2.26 -5.72
N ASN A 76 -1.81 1.37 -6.36
CA ASN A 76 -1.40 1.56 -7.75
C ASN A 76 -2.60 1.58 -8.69
N TRP A 77 -3.54 0.64 -8.53
CA TRP A 77 -4.76 0.63 -9.32
C TRP A 77 -5.54 1.93 -9.15
N TYR A 78 -5.75 2.36 -7.90
CA TYR A 78 -6.45 3.60 -7.60
C TYR A 78 -5.73 4.83 -8.18
N GLY A 79 -4.40 4.87 -8.09
CA GLY A 79 -3.59 5.92 -8.69
C GLY A 79 -3.72 5.96 -10.22
N GLN A 80 -3.72 4.80 -10.88
CA GLN A 80 -3.94 4.70 -12.32
C GLN A 80 -5.34 5.19 -12.73
N GLN A 81 -6.38 4.90 -11.93
CA GLN A 81 -7.72 5.46 -12.16
C GLN A 81 -7.73 6.99 -11.96
N ALA A 82 -7.04 7.48 -10.93
CA ALA A 82 -6.91 8.92 -10.71
C ALA A 82 -6.21 9.63 -11.89
N MET A 83 -5.19 9.02 -12.50
CA MET A 83 -4.49 9.56 -13.69
C MET A 83 -5.38 9.67 -14.94
N GLN A 84 -6.50 8.96 -15.00
CA GLN A 84 -7.47 9.12 -16.10
C GLN A 84 -8.27 10.42 -15.99
N GLN A 85 -8.43 10.95 -14.79
CA GLN A 85 -9.24 12.13 -14.48
C GLN A 85 -8.40 13.35 -14.12
N HIS A 86 -7.20 13.15 -13.60
CA HIS A 86 -6.31 14.15 -13.06
C HIS A 86 -4.89 13.98 -13.62
N ARG A 87 -4.06 14.99 -13.43
CA ARG A 87 -2.61 14.96 -13.71
C ARG A 87 -1.87 15.71 -12.60
N GLY A 88 -0.55 15.54 -12.55
CA GLY A 88 0.30 16.30 -11.65
C GLY A 88 0.00 16.05 -10.18
N LEU A 89 -0.01 17.11 -9.39
CA LEU A 89 -0.17 17.04 -7.93
C LEU A 89 -1.53 16.47 -7.50
N ALA A 90 -2.58 16.68 -8.27
CA ALA A 90 -3.93 16.20 -7.96
C ALA A 90 -4.01 14.66 -7.90
N VAL A 91 -3.17 13.93 -8.67
CA VAL A 91 -3.06 12.46 -8.57
C VAL A 91 -2.50 12.05 -7.22
N ILE A 92 -1.41 12.71 -6.79
CA ILE A 92 -0.77 12.44 -5.50
C ILE A 92 -1.73 12.73 -4.34
N GLU A 93 -2.41 13.87 -4.36
CA GLU A 93 -3.39 14.27 -3.35
C GLU A 93 -4.57 13.28 -3.27
N SER A 94 -5.03 12.79 -4.42
CA SER A 94 -6.07 11.76 -4.48
C SER A 94 -5.61 10.46 -3.85
N LEU A 95 -4.36 10.05 -4.09
CA LEU A 95 -3.77 8.84 -3.50
C LEU A 95 -3.67 8.95 -1.98
N PHE A 96 -3.16 10.07 -1.47
CA PHE A 96 -3.06 10.31 -0.02
C PHE A 96 -4.43 10.38 0.67
N ARG A 97 -5.42 10.97 0.00
CA ARG A 97 -6.81 10.96 0.49
C ARG A 97 -7.37 9.54 0.57
N TYR A 98 -7.17 8.72 -0.46
CA TYR A 98 -7.58 7.32 -0.45
C TYR A 98 -6.87 6.54 0.66
N THR A 99 -5.55 6.68 0.77
CA THR A 99 -4.74 6.09 1.85
C THR A 99 -5.30 6.44 3.24
N SER A 100 -5.68 7.71 3.47
CA SER A 100 -6.23 8.11 4.77
C SER A 100 -7.52 7.37 5.14
N ILE A 101 -8.36 7.05 4.16
CA ILE A 101 -9.58 6.27 4.36
C ILE A 101 -9.25 4.82 4.73
N GLN A 102 -8.27 4.21 4.06
CA GLN A 102 -7.85 2.83 4.35
C GLN A 102 -7.19 2.71 5.72
N ILE A 103 -6.35 3.67 6.11
CA ILE A 103 -5.75 3.72 7.45
C ILE A 103 -6.81 3.81 8.55
N GLN A 104 -7.85 4.62 8.34
CA GLN A 104 -8.95 4.73 9.32
C GLN A 104 -9.75 3.43 9.46
N LYS A 105 -9.83 2.63 8.39
CA LYS A 105 -10.49 1.32 8.44
C LYS A 105 -9.64 0.26 9.14
N LYS A 106 -8.31 0.31 8.97
CA LYS A 106 -7.35 -0.69 9.47
C LYS A 106 -6.10 -0.03 10.07
N PRO A 107 -6.23 0.70 11.18
CA PRO A 107 -5.11 1.44 11.78
C PRO A 107 -4.03 0.51 12.34
N GLY A 108 -4.39 -0.67 12.87
CA GLY A 108 -3.45 -1.65 13.39
C GLY A 108 -2.55 -2.23 12.31
N LEU A 109 -3.11 -2.56 11.14
CA LEU A 109 -2.35 -3.03 9.99
C LEU A 109 -1.32 -1.98 9.54
N MET A 110 -1.70 -0.70 9.43
CA MET A 110 -0.76 0.37 9.09
C MET A 110 0.37 0.47 10.10
N GLY A 111 0.08 0.38 11.40
CA GLY A 111 1.10 0.36 12.45
C GLY A 111 2.12 -0.75 12.26
N GLU A 112 1.67 -1.95 11.92
CA GLU A 112 2.56 -3.10 11.67
C GLU A 112 3.37 -2.97 10.38
N ILE A 113 2.81 -2.43 9.31
CA ILE A 113 3.54 -2.12 8.07
C ILE A 113 4.68 -1.13 8.37
N ILE A 114 4.40 -0.02 9.06
CA ILE A 114 5.41 0.97 9.44
C ILE A 114 6.49 0.33 10.32
N ALA A 115 6.09 -0.48 11.31
CA ALA A 115 7.03 -1.15 12.21
C ALA A 115 7.90 -2.17 11.45
N HIS A 116 7.34 -2.87 10.48
CA HIS A 116 8.07 -3.81 9.63
C HIS A 116 9.10 -3.07 8.76
N GLU A 117 8.69 -2.02 8.05
CA GLU A 117 9.57 -1.18 7.23
C GLU A 117 10.73 -0.59 8.06
N ALA A 118 10.46 -0.07 9.26
CA ALA A 118 11.48 0.50 10.14
C ALA A 118 12.49 -0.54 10.64
N ARG A 119 12.11 -1.81 10.78
CA ARG A 119 12.99 -2.91 11.21
C ARG A 119 13.76 -3.55 10.06
N SER A 120 13.24 -3.45 8.84
CA SER A 120 13.84 -4.07 7.66
C SER A 120 15.11 -3.34 7.26
N ARG A 121 16.23 -4.09 7.19
CA ARG A 121 17.54 -3.55 6.73
C ARG A 121 17.70 -3.60 5.22
N GLU A 122 16.91 -4.43 4.56
CA GLU A 122 16.91 -4.62 3.11
C GLU A 122 15.46 -4.69 2.65
N ARG A 123 15.19 -4.17 1.45
CA ARG A 123 13.86 -4.31 0.84
C ARG A 123 13.58 -5.78 0.60
N GLN A 124 12.73 -6.37 1.44
CA GLN A 124 12.41 -7.78 1.33
C GLN A 124 11.50 -7.99 0.11
N GLN A 125 11.90 -8.93 -0.75
CA GLN A 125 11.00 -9.44 -1.77
C GLN A 125 9.97 -10.34 -1.07
N GLY A 126 8.79 -9.81 -0.86
CA GLY A 126 7.68 -10.57 -0.29
C GLY A 126 7.12 -11.63 -1.23
N PRO A 127 6.20 -12.46 -0.74
CA PRO A 127 5.54 -13.47 -1.56
C PRO A 127 4.82 -12.82 -2.75
N GLU A 128 5.07 -13.32 -3.96
CA GLU A 128 4.42 -12.83 -5.18
C GLU A 128 2.88 -12.94 -5.09
N ILE A 129 2.16 -11.93 -5.57
CA ILE A 129 0.70 -11.95 -5.68
C ILE A 129 0.34 -12.52 -7.04
N THR A 130 -0.25 -13.69 -7.04
CA THR A 130 -0.70 -14.38 -8.25
C THR A 130 -1.90 -13.67 -8.90
N GLN A 131 -2.11 -13.88 -10.19
CA GLN A 131 -3.29 -13.36 -10.89
C GLN A 131 -4.60 -13.81 -10.24
N ALA A 132 -4.68 -15.06 -9.76
CA ALA A 132 -5.85 -15.56 -9.06
C ALA A 132 -6.14 -14.80 -7.76
N GLU A 133 -5.10 -14.39 -7.03
CA GLU A 133 -5.23 -13.58 -5.81
C GLU A 133 -5.70 -12.17 -6.12
N ARG A 134 -5.12 -11.52 -7.15
CA ARG A 134 -5.55 -10.19 -7.61
C ARG A 134 -7.05 -10.16 -7.94
N MET A 135 -7.50 -11.12 -8.74
CA MET A 135 -8.90 -11.25 -9.15
C MET A 135 -9.85 -11.60 -7.99
N LEU A 136 -9.39 -12.35 -6.99
CA LEU A 136 -10.23 -12.75 -5.85
C LEU A 136 -10.25 -11.70 -4.74
N ALA A 137 -9.13 -11.05 -4.47
CA ALA A 137 -9.04 -9.99 -3.46
C ALA A 137 -9.80 -8.73 -3.87
N PHE A 138 -9.82 -8.44 -5.18
CA PHE A 138 -10.33 -7.19 -5.75
C PHE A 138 -11.28 -7.44 -6.92
N SER A 139 -12.28 -8.29 -6.69
CA SER A 139 -13.23 -8.72 -7.74
C SER A 139 -14.07 -7.60 -8.35
N ASP A 140 -14.15 -6.47 -7.69
CA ASP A 140 -14.87 -5.26 -8.06
C ASP A 140 -13.98 -4.17 -8.70
N LEU A 141 -12.67 -4.43 -8.83
CA LEU A 141 -11.69 -3.50 -9.40
C LEU A 141 -11.26 -3.98 -10.81
N ASP A 142 -11.92 -3.50 -11.83
CA ASP A 142 -11.62 -3.87 -13.21
C ASP A 142 -10.19 -3.52 -13.62
N GLY A 143 -9.43 -4.49 -14.16
CA GLY A 143 -8.07 -4.30 -14.66
C GLY A 143 -6.98 -4.38 -13.59
N ILE A 144 -7.32 -4.66 -12.34
CA ILE A 144 -6.35 -4.76 -11.24
C ILE A 144 -5.29 -5.84 -11.46
N GLU A 145 -5.62 -6.87 -12.24
CA GLU A 145 -4.69 -7.94 -12.59
C GLU A 145 -3.44 -7.43 -13.33
N SER A 146 -3.51 -6.27 -13.95
CA SER A 146 -2.41 -5.63 -14.69
C SER A 146 -1.68 -4.55 -13.89
N SER A 147 -2.15 -4.19 -12.69
CA SER A 147 -1.54 -3.15 -11.87
C SER A 147 -0.24 -3.62 -11.22
N PRO A 148 0.79 -2.76 -11.09
CA PRO A 148 2.01 -3.07 -10.32
C PRO A 148 1.69 -3.32 -8.83
N ASP A 149 2.46 -4.19 -8.18
CA ASP A 149 2.29 -4.54 -6.76
C ASP A 149 3.59 -4.42 -5.93
N ASP A 150 4.62 -3.81 -6.52
CA ASP A 150 5.94 -3.73 -5.94
C ASP A 150 6.28 -2.35 -5.36
N SER A 151 5.77 -1.28 -5.95
CA SER A 151 6.11 0.09 -5.52
C SER A 151 5.14 1.12 -6.10
N LEU A 152 4.92 2.20 -5.35
CA LEU A 152 4.26 3.42 -5.83
C LEU A 152 5.24 4.41 -6.49
N GLU A 153 6.54 4.09 -6.48
CA GLU A 153 7.58 5.03 -6.89
C GLU A 153 7.40 5.54 -8.32
N GLY A 154 7.11 4.66 -9.26
CA GLY A 154 6.88 5.03 -10.66
C GLY A 154 5.71 6.00 -10.80
N LEU A 155 4.56 5.67 -10.22
CA LEU A 155 3.35 6.50 -10.26
C LEU A 155 3.59 7.88 -9.64
N LEU A 156 4.25 7.96 -8.49
CA LEU A 156 4.54 9.22 -7.82
C LEU A 156 5.53 10.07 -8.63
N ARG A 157 6.57 9.44 -9.19
CA ARG A 157 7.58 10.11 -10.03
C ARG A 157 6.95 10.68 -11.29
N ASP A 158 6.13 9.89 -11.99
CA ASP A 158 5.43 10.34 -13.21
C ASP A 158 4.46 11.49 -12.91
N SER A 159 3.79 11.44 -11.76
CA SER A 159 2.90 12.51 -11.32
C SER A 159 3.66 13.81 -10.99
N LEU A 160 4.83 13.71 -10.33
CA LEU A 160 5.69 14.88 -10.09
C LEU A 160 6.23 15.47 -11.40
N GLN A 161 6.65 14.62 -12.33
CA GLN A 161 7.11 15.06 -13.64
C GLN A 161 5.98 15.79 -14.40
N ALA A 162 4.77 15.23 -14.39
CA ALA A 162 3.60 15.87 -14.99
C ALA A 162 3.26 17.21 -14.32
N ALA A 163 3.47 17.35 -13.01
CA ALA A 163 3.27 18.61 -12.28
C ALA A 163 4.25 19.70 -12.74
N ILE A 164 5.51 19.31 -13.02
CA ILE A 164 6.51 20.23 -13.60
C ILE A 164 6.10 20.65 -15.02
N GLU A 165 5.72 19.71 -15.87
CA GLU A 165 5.29 19.96 -17.24
C GLU A 165 4.05 20.87 -17.33
N GLN A 166 3.18 20.85 -16.32
CA GLN A 166 1.99 21.69 -16.21
C GLN A 166 2.24 23.02 -15.50
N GLY A 167 3.46 23.27 -15.03
CA GLY A 167 3.81 24.48 -14.29
C GLY A 167 3.26 24.56 -12.87
N GLU A 168 2.76 23.43 -12.30
CA GLU A 168 2.34 23.36 -10.89
C GLU A 168 3.56 23.40 -9.95
N LEU A 169 4.69 22.84 -10.43
CA LEU A 169 6.00 22.89 -9.80
C LEU A 169 7.01 23.53 -10.78
N PRO A 170 8.06 24.23 -10.28
CA PRO A 170 9.13 24.77 -11.11
C PRO A 170 9.92 23.69 -11.86
N GLU A 171 10.48 24.03 -13.02
CA GLU A 171 11.27 23.12 -13.87
C GLU A 171 12.48 22.51 -13.16
N ASN A 172 13.11 23.28 -12.27
CA ASN A 172 14.27 22.85 -11.48
C ASN A 172 13.91 22.19 -10.15
N SER A 173 12.65 21.78 -9.93
CA SER A 173 12.21 21.10 -8.72
C SER A 173 12.98 19.81 -8.49
N ALA A 174 13.50 19.63 -7.27
CA ALA A 174 14.26 18.45 -6.88
C ALA A 174 13.33 17.24 -6.66
N ILE A 175 13.01 16.47 -7.73
CA ILE A 175 12.12 15.28 -7.67
C ILE A 175 12.56 14.29 -6.59
N SER A 176 13.87 14.03 -6.43
CA SER A 176 14.38 13.13 -5.41
C SER A 176 14.04 13.60 -4.00
N ALA A 177 14.16 14.89 -3.71
CA ALA A 177 13.78 15.47 -2.42
C ALA A 177 12.25 15.42 -2.22
N ALA A 178 11.48 15.69 -3.26
CA ALA A 178 10.02 15.55 -3.23
C ALA A 178 9.60 14.11 -2.90
N MET A 179 10.23 13.10 -3.52
CA MET A 179 9.98 11.67 -3.25
C MET A 179 10.26 11.31 -1.80
N VAL A 180 11.39 11.75 -1.23
CA VAL A 180 11.71 11.54 0.20
C VAL A 180 10.67 12.22 1.08
N GLY A 181 10.27 13.46 0.75
CA GLY A 181 9.20 14.17 1.45
C GLY A 181 7.88 13.41 1.43
N LEU A 182 7.47 12.90 0.28
CA LEU A 182 6.24 12.10 0.13
C LEU A 182 6.28 10.83 0.99
N VAL A 183 7.36 10.07 0.96
CA VAL A 183 7.54 8.87 1.81
C VAL A 183 7.47 9.24 3.30
N SER A 184 8.15 10.33 3.69
CA SER A 184 8.15 10.81 5.07
C SER A 184 6.74 11.21 5.54
N ILE A 185 5.96 11.87 4.69
CA ILE A 185 4.56 12.24 4.99
C ILE A 185 3.70 10.98 5.05
N PHE A 186 3.85 10.05 4.08
CA PHE A 186 3.05 8.85 3.95
C PHE A 186 3.07 7.97 5.21
N TYR A 187 4.25 7.73 5.77
CA TYR A 187 4.43 6.95 6.99
C TYR A 187 4.40 7.79 8.27
N GLY A 188 4.93 9.01 8.24
CA GLY A 188 5.08 9.85 9.43
C GLY A 188 3.75 10.37 9.98
N VAL A 189 2.81 10.76 9.14
CA VAL A 189 1.49 11.25 9.57
C VAL A 189 0.70 10.15 10.29
N PRO A 190 0.54 8.93 9.76
CA PRO A 190 -0.12 7.84 10.49
C PRO A 190 0.61 7.50 11.80
N LEU A 191 1.93 7.39 11.76
CA LEU A 191 2.74 7.09 12.95
C LEU A 191 2.46 8.08 14.09
N ALA A 192 2.31 9.36 13.76
CA ALA A 192 2.05 10.41 14.75
C ALA A 192 0.60 10.43 15.27
N LEU A 193 -0.38 10.03 14.43
CA LEU A 193 -1.79 10.31 14.70
C LEU A 193 -2.67 9.08 14.93
N GLN A 194 -2.27 7.88 14.47
CA GLN A 194 -3.16 6.69 14.48
C GLN A 194 -3.70 6.33 15.87
N HIS A 195 -2.94 6.59 16.94
CA HIS A 195 -3.36 6.29 18.32
C HIS A 195 -3.93 7.49 19.08
N SER A 196 -3.70 8.71 18.59
CA SER A 196 -4.12 9.94 19.29
C SER A 196 -5.31 10.62 18.62
N ASN A 197 -5.30 10.74 17.31
CA ASN A 197 -6.35 11.40 16.54
C ASN A 197 -6.40 10.90 15.08
N PRO A 198 -6.82 9.64 14.82
CA PRO A 198 -6.86 9.06 13.48
C PRO A 198 -7.78 9.82 12.52
N ALA A 199 -8.80 10.51 13.01
CA ALA A 199 -9.69 11.33 12.19
C ALA A 199 -8.97 12.54 11.55
N ALA A 200 -7.85 13.00 12.15
CA ALA A 200 -7.08 14.12 11.62
C ALA A 200 -6.11 13.73 10.48
N ILE A 201 -5.89 12.43 10.21
CA ILE A 201 -4.91 11.96 9.21
C ILE A 201 -5.15 12.60 7.84
N ALA A 202 -6.39 12.61 7.35
CA ALA A 202 -6.73 13.18 6.04
C ALA A 202 -6.41 14.69 5.96
N ALA A 203 -6.74 15.45 7.00
CA ALA A 203 -6.45 16.88 7.07
C ALA A 203 -4.94 17.13 7.16
N MET A 204 -4.23 16.32 7.95
CA MET A 204 -2.78 16.44 8.12
C MET A 204 -2.03 16.07 6.84
N TYR A 205 -2.43 15.02 6.13
CA TYR A 205 -1.87 14.69 4.81
C TYR A 205 -1.95 15.89 3.86
N ARG A 206 -3.14 16.48 3.72
CA ARG A 206 -3.33 17.64 2.85
C ARG A 206 -2.42 18.82 3.27
N GLN A 207 -2.37 19.14 4.57
CA GLN A 207 -1.53 20.23 5.07
C GLN A 207 -0.04 19.97 4.82
N GLN A 208 0.46 18.76 5.05
CA GLN A 208 1.86 18.42 4.85
C GLN A 208 2.24 18.40 3.37
N LEU A 209 1.35 17.94 2.49
CA LEU A 209 1.56 18.02 1.04
C LEU A 209 1.63 19.48 0.58
N GLU A 210 0.74 20.35 1.07
CA GLU A 210 0.77 21.78 0.73
C GLU A 210 2.06 22.46 1.18
N LEU A 211 2.57 22.12 2.38
CA LEU A 211 3.88 22.59 2.85
C LEU A 211 5.02 22.08 1.97
N LEU A 212 5.00 20.83 1.54
CA LEU A 212 5.98 20.27 0.62
C LEU A 212 5.97 21.00 -0.72
N TRP A 213 4.79 21.20 -1.30
CA TRP A 213 4.65 21.93 -2.59
C TRP A 213 5.11 23.39 -2.49
N SER A 214 4.76 24.06 -1.40
CA SER A 214 5.20 25.42 -1.14
C SER A 214 6.71 25.53 -0.99
N GLY A 215 7.33 24.58 -0.27
CA GLY A 215 8.78 24.49 -0.12
C GLY A 215 9.51 24.27 -1.43
N LEU A 216 9.00 23.39 -2.31
CA LEU A 216 9.59 23.15 -3.63
C LEU A 216 9.50 24.38 -4.55
N ARG A 217 8.40 25.13 -4.47
CA ARG A 217 8.24 26.38 -5.25
C ARG A 217 9.21 27.48 -4.79
N VAL A 218 9.47 27.59 -3.50
CA VAL A 218 10.41 28.59 -2.94
C VAL A 218 11.85 28.19 -3.23
N ALA A 219 12.22 26.94 -2.97
CA ALA A 219 13.60 26.47 -3.17
C ALA A 219 14.08 26.53 -4.63
N ALA A 220 13.16 26.57 -5.58
CA ALA A 220 13.48 26.70 -7.00
C ALA A 220 13.62 28.17 -7.46
N ALA A 221 13.28 29.14 -6.61
CA ALA A 221 13.42 30.58 -6.88
C ALA A 221 14.76 31.17 -6.42
N GLU A 222 15.55 30.38 -5.66
CA GLU A 222 16.91 30.71 -5.21
C GLU A 222 17.97 30.13 -6.16
#